data_916f9717dac2c68b97bf01158ee5954e
#
_entry.id   916f9717dac2c68b97bf01158ee5954e
#
_cell.length_a   1.000
_cell.length_b   1.000
_cell.length_c   1.000
_cell.angle_alpha   90.00
_cell.angle_beta   90.00
_cell.angle_gamma   90.00
#
_symmetry.space_group_name_H-M   'P 1'
#
loop_
_entity.id
_entity.type
_entity.pdbx_description
1 polymer ?
#
loop_
_entity_poly.entity_id
_entity_poly.type
_entity_poly.pdbx_seq_one_letter_code
_entity_poly.pdbx_strand_id
1 'polypeptide(L)'
;GGVAGYSWGTIENCSVSGSVSGTVYVGGVVGAQIGGSITGCSSSATVKGTVDVGGVAGQTNSGATLTACYATGNVIIEIDPVKNISGGGLVGFNGGNGVRACYATGNVTSTGSSTGNVHIFGLLGDNYTTVTACYWKNNQERGYKTAPESTKVDGTYVTWENAVDAMN
;
A
#
# COMPACT_ATOMS: atom_id res chain seq x y z
N GLY A 1 -11.32 6.02 -0.52
CA GLY A 1 -11.11 4.94 0.46
C GLY A 1 -12.41 4.45 1.06
N GLY A 2 -12.36 3.26 1.65
CA GLY A 2 -13.54 2.63 2.28
C GLY A 2 -13.95 3.29 3.60
N VAL A 3 -13.03 3.95 4.30
CA VAL A 3 -13.30 4.70 5.52
C VAL A 3 -13.34 6.20 5.24
N ALA A 4 -12.33 6.72 4.56
CA ALA A 4 -12.24 8.15 4.24
C ALA A 4 -11.67 8.39 2.86
N GLY A 5 -12.15 9.44 2.18
CA GLY A 5 -11.55 9.92 0.94
C GLY A 5 -10.23 10.65 1.23
N TYR A 6 -10.29 11.62 2.14
CA TYR A 6 -9.15 12.40 2.66
C TYR A 6 -9.18 12.43 4.18
N SER A 7 -7.99 12.40 4.81
CA SER A 7 -7.87 12.49 6.27
C SER A 7 -6.63 13.29 6.67
N TRP A 8 -6.77 14.12 7.69
CA TRP A 8 -5.68 14.84 8.40
C TRP A 8 -5.52 14.33 9.84
N GLY A 9 -6.43 13.49 10.28
CA GLY A 9 -6.49 12.97 11.65
C GLY A 9 -5.97 11.56 11.76
N THR A 10 -6.41 10.90 12.82
CA THR A 10 -6.07 9.51 13.11
C THR A 10 -7.17 8.57 12.62
N ILE A 11 -6.77 7.50 11.94
CA ILE A 11 -7.63 6.36 11.56
C ILE A 11 -7.08 5.14 12.29
N GLU A 12 -7.87 4.56 13.17
CA GLU A 12 -7.42 3.45 14.01
C GLU A 12 -8.37 2.26 13.96
N ASN A 13 -7.79 1.06 13.98
CA ASN A 13 -8.51 -0.20 14.18
C ASN A 13 -9.69 -0.40 13.20
N CYS A 14 -9.56 0.11 11.99
CA CYS A 14 -10.58 -0.03 10.95
C CYS A 14 -10.29 -1.24 10.06
N SER A 15 -11.35 -1.94 9.67
CA SER A 15 -11.27 -3.06 8.73
C SER A 15 -12.21 -2.83 7.55
N VAL A 16 -11.70 -3.01 6.34
CA VAL A 16 -12.46 -2.83 5.09
C VAL A 16 -12.43 -4.12 4.27
N SER A 17 -13.59 -4.50 3.74
CA SER A 17 -13.75 -5.65 2.86
C SER A 17 -14.60 -5.29 1.63
N GLY A 18 -14.71 -6.21 0.66
CA GLY A 18 -15.46 -6.01 -0.57
C GLY A 18 -14.64 -5.36 -1.68
N SER A 19 -15.06 -4.23 -2.22
CA SER A 19 -14.35 -3.53 -3.30
C SER A 19 -14.37 -2.02 -3.13
N VAL A 20 -13.24 -1.38 -3.43
CA VAL A 20 -13.07 0.06 -3.46
C VAL A 20 -12.55 0.47 -4.83
N SER A 21 -13.23 1.39 -5.51
CA SER A 21 -12.80 1.86 -6.82
C SER A 21 -12.81 3.38 -6.91
N GLY A 22 -11.96 3.91 -7.78
CA GLY A 22 -11.84 5.35 -8.04
C GLY A 22 -10.77 5.62 -9.10
N THR A 23 -10.45 6.88 -9.33
CA THR A 23 -9.45 7.27 -10.31
C THR A 23 -8.13 7.65 -9.67
N VAL A 24 -8.15 8.55 -8.69
CA VAL A 24 -6.95 9.13 -8.06
C VAL A 24 -7.02 8.92 -6.56
N TYR A 25 -5.88 8.59 -5.94
CA TYR A 25 -5.73 8.34 -4.51
C TYR A 25 -6.72 7.29 -4.00
N VAL A 26 -6.54 6.06 -4.47
CA VAL A 26 -7.47 4.96 -4.15
C VAL A 26 -6.80 4.00 -3.18
N GLY A 27 -7.32 3.95 -1.95
CA GLY A 27 -6.87 3.01 -0.93
C GLY A 27 -8.04 2.23 -0.34
N GLY A 28 -7.80 1.03 0.11
CA GLY A 28 -8.84 0.22 0.75
C GLY A 28 -9.41 0.92 1.98
N VAL A 29 -8.57 1.51 2.83
CA VAL A 29 -8.99 2.26 4.02
C VAL A 29 -9.14 3.75 3.70
N VAL A 30 -8.12 4.40 3.20
CA VAL A 30 -8.13 5.84 2.94
C VAL A 30 -7.61 6.16 1.54
N GLY A 31 -8.23 7.13 0.87
CA GLY A 31 -7.74 7.65 -0.41
C GLY A 31 -6.41 8.38 -0.21
N ALA A 32 -6.40 9.48 0.55
CA ALA A 32 -5.20 10.22 0.90
C ALA A 32 -5.16 10.58 2.38
N GLN A 33 -4.05 10.24 3.03
CA GLN A 33 -3.72 10.65 4.41
C GLN A 33 -2.71 11.78 4.35
N ILE A 34 -3.11 12.99 4.72
CA ILE A 34 -2.29 14.20 4.58
C ILE A 34 -1.48 14.51 5.84
N GLY A 35 -1.88 13.99 6.97
CA GLY A 35 -1.20 14.11 8.27
C GLY A 35 -1.76 13.10 9.24
N GLY A 36 -1.35 13.13 10.51
CA GLY A 36 -1.81 12.20 11.52
C GLY A 36 -1.34 10.76 11.30
N SER A 37 -2.16 9.77 11.63
CA SER A 37 -1.73 8.37 11.59
C SER A 37 -2.81 7.40 11.09
N ILE A 38 -2.36 6.30 10.49
CA ILE A 38 -3.18 5.11 10.23
C ILE A 38 -2.57 3.98 11.05
N THR A 39 -3.31 3.45 12.01
CA THR A 39 -2.78 2.46 12.96
C THR A 39 -3.74 1.28 13.13
N GLY A 40 -3.21 0.06 13.09
CA GLY A 40 -3.99 -1.16 13.31
C GLY A 40 -5.11 -1.39 12.29
N CYS A 41 -4.99 -0.81 11.10
CA CYS A 41 -6.02 -0.90 10.07
C CYS A 41 -5.74 -2.00 9.07
N SER A 42 -6.80 -2.57 8.51
CA SER A 42 -6.70 -3.64 7.54
C SER A 42 -7.64 -3.49 6.34
N SER A 43 -7.23 -4.06 5.22
CA SER A 43 -8.09 -4.14 4.03
C SER A 43 -7.96 -5.51 3.36
N SER A 44 -9.08 -6.21 3.24
CA SER A 44 -9.23 -7.37 2.36
C SER A 44 -9.99 -7.02 1.07
N ALA A 45 -10.32 -5.76 0.88
CA ALA A 45 -11.03 -5.27 -0.29
C ALA A 45 -10.16 -5.37 -1.56
N THR A 46 -10.78 -5.70 -2.69
CA THR A 46 -10.17 -5.47 -4.00
C THR A 46 -10.18 -3.96 -4.28
N VAL A 47 -8.99 -3.39 -4.48
CA VAL A 47 -8.83 -1.95 -4.74
C VAL A 47 -8.51 -1.73 -6.21
N LYS A 48 -9.28 -0.87 -6.88
CA LYS A 48 -9.10 -0.56 -8.31
C LYS A 48 -8.97 0.94 -8.53
N GLY A 49 -7.93 1.37 -9.26
CA GLY A 49 -7.71 2.79 -9.54
C GLY A 49 -6.70 3.04 -10.63
N THR A 50 -6.34 4.32 -10.84
CA THR A 50 -5.44 4.75 -11.91
C THR A 50 -4.16 5.37 -11.36
N VAL A 51 -4.27 6.36 -10.48
CA VAL A 51 -3.12 7.10 -9.94
C VAL A 51 -3.08 6.93 -8.42
N ASP A 52 -1.93 6.57 -7.89
CA ASP A 52 -1.67 6.32 -6.47
C ASP A 52 -2.68 5.35 -5.85
N VAL A 53 -2.47 4.06 -6.13
CA VAL A 53 -3.38 2.98 -5.74
C VAL A 53 -2.70 2.06 -4.75
N GLY A 54 -3.32 1.85 -3.59
CA GLY A 54 -2.79 0.96 -2.55
C GLY A 54 -3.85 0.19 -1.78
N GLY A 55 -3.48 -0.96 -1.24
CA GLY A 55 -4.42 -1.82 -0.51
C GLY A 55 -4.97 -1.18 0.76
N VAL A 56 -4.19 -0.33 1.45
CA VAL A 56 -4.61 0.44 2.63
C VAL A 56 -4.79 1.91 2.28
N ALA A 57 -3.78 2.56 1.73
CA ALA A 57 -3.83 3.98 1.39
C ALA A 57 -3.41 4.21 -0.06
N GLY A 58 -4.13 5.07 -0.78
CA GLY A 58 -3.69 5.53 -2.09
C GLY A 58 -2.44 6.39 -1.96
N GLN A 59 -2.49 7.39 -1.11
CA GLN A 59 -1.39 8.32 -0.87
C GLN A 59 -1.22 8.61 0.63
N THR A 60 0.03 8.75 1.08
CA THR A 60 0.37 9.35 2.37
C THR A 60 1.31 10.52 2.16
N ASN A 61 1.05 11.65 2.83
CA ASN A 61 1.81 12.89 2.71
C ASN A 61 2.35 13.38 4.06
N SER A 62 2.99 14.53 4.03
CA SER A 62 3.73 15.18 5.11
C SER A 62 3.16 14.95 6.51
N GLY A 63 3.91 14.29 7.36
CA GLY A 63 3.53 14.02 8.73
C GLY A 63 2.69 12.74 8.93
N ALA A 64 2.16 12.14 7.87
CA ALA A 64 1.39 10.90 7.98
C ALA A 64 2.29 9.71 8.33
N THR A 65 1.83 8.88 9.26
CA THR A 65 2.49 7.61 9.62
C THR A 65 1.55 6.43 9.39
N LEU A 66 2.11 5.29 9.00
CA LEU A 66 1.39 4.04 8.82
C LEU A 66 2.02 2.97 9.72
N THR A 67 1.27 2.45 10.69
CA THR A 67 1.80 1.48 11.66
C THR A 67 0.84 0.31 11.87
N ALA A 68 1.39 -0.90 11.93
CA ALA A 68 0.65 -2.13 12.20
C ALA A 68 -0.57 -2.33 11.29
N CYS A 69 -0.41 -2.01 10.00
CA CYS A 69 -1.48 -2.12 9.02
C CYS A 69 -1.20 -3.22 8.00
N TYR A 70 -2.26 -3.78 7.42
CA TYR A 70 -2.08 -4.80 6.41
C TYR A 70 -3.13 -4.78 5.31
N ALA A 71 -2.75 -5.30 4.14
CA ALA A 71 -3.64 -5.51 3.00
C ALA A 71 -3.51 -6.94 2.47
N THR A 72 -4.65 -7.62 2.33
CA THR A 72 -4.74 -8.96 1.75
C THR A 72 -5.52 -9.00 0.45
N GLY A 73 -6.27 -7.94 0.14
CA GLY A 73 -7.02 -7.80 -1.10
C GLY A 73 -6.13 -7.42 -2.29
N ASN A 74 -6.57 -7.77 -3.49
CA ASN A 74 -5.84 -7.45 -4.72
C ASN A 74 -5.89 -5.95 -5.04
N VAL A 75 -4.80 -5.45 -5.62
CA VAL A 75 -4.69 -4.09 -6.16
C VAL A 75 -4.63 -4.15 -7.67
N ILE A 76 -5.54 -3.45 -8.35
CA ILE A 76 -5.68 -3.43 -9.80
C ILE A 76 -5.49 -1.99 -10.28
N ILE A 77 -4.48 -1.77 -11.13
CA ILE A 77 -4.10 -0.44 -11.60
C ILE A 77 -4.40 -0.33 -13.10
N GLU A 78 -5.31 0.57 -13.47
CA GLU A 78 -5.57 0.94 -14.86
C GLU A 78 -4.66 2.11 -15.21
N ILE A 79 -3.58 1.86 -15.94
CA ILE A 79 -2.55 2.86 -16.23
C ILE A 79 -3.10 3.93 -17.18
N ASP A 80 -3.02 5.20 -16.74
CA ASP A 80 -3.29 6.37 -17.58
C ASP A 80 -2.09 6.61 -18.51
N PRO A 81 -2.32 6.79 -19.83
CA PRO A 81 -1.24 6.89 -20.82
C PRO A 81 -0.25 8.05 -20.62
N VAL A 82 -0.64 9.09 -19.89
CA VAL A 82 0.16 10.33 -19.77
C VAL A 82 0.52 10.71 -18.34
N LYS A 83 0.11 9.92 -17.35
CA LYS A 83 0.35 10.23 -15.93
C LYS A 83 1.47 9.41 -15.33
N ASN A 84 2.04 9.94 -14.25
CA ASN A 84 2.84 9.14 -13.33
C ASN A 84 1.92 8.22 -12.52
N ILE A 85 2.32 6.98 -12.35
CA ILE A 85 1.52 5.93 -11.71
C ILE A 85 2.32 5.34 -10.56
N SER A 86 1.72 5.33 -9.38
CA SER A 86 2.29 4.68 -8.21
C SER A 86 1.31 3.64 -7.66
N GLY A 87 1.72 2.40 -7.67
CA GLY A 87 0.90 1.28 -7.20
C GLY A 87 1.62 0.40 -6.21
N GLY A 88 0.98 0.11 -5.09
CA GLY A 88 1.55 -0.78 -4.07
C GLY A 88 0.51 -1.68 -3.43
N GLY A 89 0.94 -2.84 -2.96
CA GLY A 89 0.06 -3.75 -2.22
C GLY A 89 -0.49 -3.12 -0.93
N LEU A 90 0.24 -2.19 -0.32
CA LEU A 90 -0.15 -1.48 0.88
C LEU A 90 -0.45 0.00 0.60
N VAL A 91 0.49 0.74 0.01
CA VAL A 91 0.37 2.18 -0.28
C VAL A 91 0.81 2.47 -1.70
N GLY A 92 0.05 3.28 -2.43
CA GLY A 92 0.43 3.74 -3.77
C GLY A 92 1.62 4.69 -3.72
N PHE A 93 1.46 5.85 -3.12
CA PHE A 93 2.50 6.87 -2.95
C PHE A 93 2.75 7.15 -1.46
N ASN A 94 3.98 6.96 -1.02
CA ASN A 94 4.39 7.21 0.36
C ASN A 94 5.37 8.38 0.47
N GLY A 95 4.85 9.56 0.75
CA GLY A 95 5.58 10.79 1.07
C GLY A 95 5.46 11.22 2.54
N GLY A 96 4.95 10.33 3.40
CA GLY A 96 4.71 10.59 4.82
C GLY A 96 5.96 10.54 5.71
N ASN A 97 5.80 10.18 6.97
CA ASN A 97 6.90 10.08 7.95
C ASN A 97 7.41 8.65 8.18
N GLY A 98 6.82 7.67 7.52
CA GLY A 98 7.30 6.30 7.57
C GLY A 98 6.20 5.23 7.63
N VAL A 99 6.60 4.02 7.30
CA VAL A 99 5.76 2.81 7.33
C VAL A 99 6.45 1.78 8.23
N ARG A 100 5.71 1.27 9.21
CA ARG A 100 6.26 0.35 10.20
C ARG A 100 5.33 -0.81 10.51
N ALA A 101 5.90 -2.00 10.68
CA ALA A 101 5.18 -3.21 11.10
C ALA A 101 3.96 -3.50 10.22
N CYS A 102 4.12 -3.39 8.91
CA CYS A 102 3.04 -3.53 7.94
C CYS A 102 3.30 -4.66 6.95
N TYR A 103 2.24 -5.19 6.35
CA TYR A 103 2.42 -6.19 5.31
C TYR A 103 1.36 -6.13 4.20
N ALA A 104 1.70 -6.72 3.04
CA ALA A 104 0.79 -6.89 1.92
C ALA A 104 0.92 -8.29 1.31
N THR A 105 -0.21 -8.97 1.09
CA THR A 105 -0.24 -10.31 0.47
C THR A 105 -1.11 -10.39 -0.79
N GLY A 106 -2.00 -9.44 -1.02
CA GLY A 106 -2.80 -9.37 -2.22
C GLY A 106 -1.96 -9.08 -3.47
N ASN A 107 -2.31 -9.68 -4.59
CA ASN A 107 -1.62 -9.46 -5.86
C ASN A 107 -1.78 -8.01 -6.34
N VAL A 108 -0.70 -7.48 -6.90
CA VAL A 108 -0.68 -6.16 -7.54
C VAL A 108 -0.57 -6.35 -9.05
N THR A 109 -1.58 -5.92 -9.78
CA THR A 109 -1.66 -6.08 -11.24
C THR A 109 -1.92 -4.74 -11.91
N SER A 110 -1.46 -4.61 -13.15
CA SER A 110 -1.69 -3.41 -13.95
C SER A 110 -2.05 -3.75 -15.39
N THR A 111 -2.80 -2.87 -16.02
CA THR A 111 -3.16 -2.94 -17.45
C THR A 111 -2.92 -1.59 -18.10
N GLY A 112 -2.40 -1.59 -19.34
CA GLY A 112 -2.06 -0.38 -20.06
C GLY A 112 -0.57 -0.04 -19.97
N SER A 113 -0.21 1.13 -20.51
CA SER A 113 1.14 1.69 -20.47
C SER A 113 1.09 3.20 -20.37
N SER A 114 2.11 3.83 -19.81
CA SER A 114 2.22 5.29 -19.71
C SER A 114 3.55 5.78 -20.28
N THR A 115 3.55 7.01 -20.78
CA THR A 115 4.76 7.78 -21.11
C THR A 115 5.37 8.43 -19.87
N GLY A 116 4.64 8.49 -18.76
CA GLY A 116 5.11 8.93 -17.45
C GLY A 116 5.85 7.82 -16.71
N ASN A 117 6.26 8.12 -15.49
CA ASN A 117 6.88 7.13 -14.59
C ASN A 117 5.82 6.13 -14.09
N VAL A 118 6.15 4.84 -14.13
CA VAL A 118 5.29 3.78 -13.60
C VAL A 118 6.06 3.01 -12.54
N HIS A 119 5.62 3.13 -11.30
CA HIS A 119 6.21 2.46 -10.13
C HIS A 119 5.15 1.57 -9.47
N ILE A 120 5.24 0.28 -9.75
CA ILE A 120 4.29 -0.74 -9.24
C ILE A 120 5.08 -1.82 -8.53
N PHE A 121 4.84 -1.97 -7.22
CA PHE A 121 5.59 -2.88 -6.37
C PHE A 121 4.69 -3.61 -5.36
N GLY A 122 5.24 -4.61 -4.70
CA GLY A 122 4.49 -5.50 -3.82
C GLY A 122 3.99 -4.85 -2.53
N LEU A 123 4.65 -3.78 -2.05
CA LEU A 123 4.31 -3.11 -0.81
C LEU A 123 3.96 -1.63 -1.03
N LEU A 124 4.92 -0.84 -1.54
CA LEU A 124 4.78 0.60 -1.76
C LEU A 124 5.14 0.93 -3.21
N GLY A 125 4.35 1.73 -3.89
CA GLY A 125 4.65 2.20 -5.24
C GLY A 125 5.84 3.18 -5.22
N ASP A 126 5.59 4.46 -5.06
CA ASP A 126 6.66 5.41 -4.73
C ASP A 126 6.89 5.47 -3.22
N ASN A 127 8.17 5.53 -2.82
CA ASN A 127 8.53 5.63 -1.41
C ASN A 127 9.67 6.62 -1.20
N TYR A 128 9.43 7.60 -0.34
CA TYR A 128 10.36 8.67 0.01
C TYR A 128 10.74 8.70 1.50
N THR A 129 10.33 7.67 2.27
CA THR A 129 10.50 7.64 3.72
C THR A 129 11.06 6.31 4.21
N THR A 130 11.23 6.18 5.53
CA THR A 130 11.72 4.96 6.16
C THR A 130 10.67 3.86 6.14
N VAL A 131 11.12 2.64 5.89
CA VAL A 131 10.31 1.41 5.95
C VAL A 131 10.97 0.47 6.94
N THR A 132 10.24 0.08 7.98
CA THR A 132 10.79 -0.73 9.08
C THR A 132 9.86 -1.90 9.40
N ALA A 133 10.41 -3.10 9.52
CA ALA A 133 9.66 -4.32 9.84
C ALA A 133 8.42 -4.51 8.96
N CYS A 134 8.57 -4.30 7.64
CA CYS A 134 7.48 -4.43 6.69
C CYS A 134 7.74 -5.56 5.71
N TYR A 135 6.68 -6.25 5.31
CA TYR A 135 6.77 -7.47 4.52
C TYR A 135 5.77 -7.48 3.37
N TRP A 136 6.09 -8.20 2.31
CA TRP A 136 5.14 -8.50 1.25
C TRP A 136 5.31 -9.95 0.77
N LYS A 137 4.20 -10.54 0.35
CA LYS A 137 4.15 -11.86 -0.25
C LYS A 137 3.09 -11.85 -1.34
N ASN A 138 3.47 -11.45 -2.53
CA ASN A 138 2.58 -11.38 -3.70
C ASN A 138 3.37 -11.60 -5.00
N ASN A 139 2.73 -11.33 -6.13
CA ASN A 139 3.29 -11.52 -7.46
C ASN A 139 4.42 -10.54 -7.84
N GLN A 140 4.78 -9.58 -6.99
CA GLN A 140 5.82 -8.59 -7.29
C GLN A 140 7.17 -9.01 -6.71
N GLU A 141 8.24 -8.86 -7.52
CA GLU A 141 9.61 -9.19 -7.13
C GLU A 141 10.20 -8.20 -6.10
N ARG A 142 9.73 -6.95 -6.11
CA ARG A 142 10.19 -5.90 -5.20
C ARG A 142 9.04 -5.34 -4.39
N GLY A 143 9.32 -5.02 -3.13
CA GLY A 143 8.36 -4.36 -2.24
C GLY A 143 8.21 -2.87 -2.54
N TYR A 144 9.30 -2.19 -2.90
CA TYR A 144 9.36 -0.78 -3.30
C TYR A 144 10.68 -0.49 -4.03
N LYS A 145 10.82 0.69 -4.64
CA LYS A 145 11.92 1.04 -5.56
C LYS A 145 13.34 0.76 -5.01
N THR A 146 13.56 0.97 -3.73
CA THR A 146 14.87 0.81 -3.06
C THR A 146 14.88 -0.31 -2.02
N ALA A 147 13.87 -1.20 -2.02
CA ALA A 147 13.78 -2.29 -1.06
C ALA A 147 14.97 -3.24 -1.18
N PRO A 148 15.69 -3.54 -0.09
CA PRO A 148 16.62 -4.64 -0.06
C PRO A 148 15.87 -5.96 -0.28
N GLU A 149 16.49 -6.93 -0.96
CA GLU A 149 15.90 -8.26 -1.19
C GLU A 149 15.55 -8.98 0.12
N SER A 150 16.27 -8.68 1.20
CA SER A 150 16.05 -9.24 2.55
C SER A 150 14.70 -8.88 3.19
N THR A 151 13.96 -7.91 2.64
CA THR A 151 12.62 -7.54 3.12
C THR A 151 11.50 -8.26 2.38
N LYS A 152 11.82 -8.98 1.30
CA LYS A 152 10.86 -9.86 0.63
C LYS A 152 10.70 -11.13 1.47
N VAL A 153 9.47 -11.39 1.85
CA VAL A 153 9.12 -12.67 2.45
C VAL A 153 8.97 -13.68 1.32
N ASP A 154 10.01 -14.50 1.13
CA ASP A 154 9.95 -15.59 0.17
C ASP A 154 8.86 -16.58 0.56
N GLY A 155 8.06 -16.98 -0.42
CA GLY A 155 6.85 -17.76 -0.24
C GLY A 155 6.98 -19.13 0.41
N THR A 156 8.21 -19.54 0.78
CA THR A 156 8.48 -20.87 1.30
C THR A 156 8.49 -20.97 2.84
N TYR A 157 8.65 -19.85 3.58
CA TYR A 157 8.97 -19.95 5.01
C TYR A 157 8.32 -18.93 5.95
N VAL A 158 7.43 -18.06 5.50
CA VAL A 158 6.75 -17.17 6.42
C VAL A 158 5.28 -17.51 6.47
N THR A 159 4.95 -18.33 7.44
CA THR A 159 3.59 -18.36 7.94
C THR A 159 3.25 -16.99 8.49
N TRP A 160 1.98 -16.63 8.49
CA TRP A 160 1.49 -15.42 9.12
C TRP A 160 2.05 -15.22 10.55
N GLU A 161 2.15 -16.30 11.31
CA GLU A 161 2.72 -16.35 12.66
C GLU A 161 4.17 -15.84 12.69
N ASN A 162 5.03 -16.28 11.78
CA ASN A 162 6.42 -15.82 11.70
C ASN A 162 6.55 -14.36 11.27
N ALA A 163 5.64 -13.85 10.45
CA ALA A 163 5.61 -12.42 10.08
C ALA A 163 5.16 -11.56 11.27
N VAL A 164 4.19 -12.02 12.05
CA VAL A 164 3.75 -11.36 13.29
C VAL A 164 4.85 -11.35 14.34
N ASP A 165 5.57 -12.46 14.54
CA ASP A 165 6.69 -12.55 15.48
C ASP A 165 7.86 -11.63 15.07
N ALA A 166 8.12 -11.48 13.78
CA ALA A 166 9.14 -10.55 13.28
C ALA A 166 8.72 -9.07 13.36
N MET A 167 7.42 -8.79 13.49
CA MET A 167 6.88 -7.43 13.67
C MET A 167 6.81 -6.99 15.13
N ASN A 168 6.84 -7.91 16.09
CA ASN A 168 6.87 -7.65 17.52
C ASN A 168 8.30 -7.49 18.03
#